data_9c97c9ffaca3b272cffb9ecaf755a454
#
_entry.id   9c97c9ffaca3b272cffb9ecaf755a454
#
_cell.length_a   1.000
_cell.length_b   1.000
_cell.length_c   1.000
_cell.angle_alpha   90.00
_cell.angle_beta   90.00
_cell.angle_gamma   90.00
#
_symmetry.space_group_name_H-M   'P 1'
#
loop_
_entity.id
_entity.type
_entity.pdbx_description
1 polymer ?
#
loop_
_entity_poly.entity_id
_entity_poly.type
_entity_poly.pdbx_seq_one_letter_code
_entity_poly.pdbx_strand_id
1 'polypeptide(L)'
;MSFTKIKDIEKLSEFSNQESQLIELERQKIYDADSFFQDILDEPFRVIGKVYKKNSNEDIQEILKDIIPLNSQAKAFYKTWVSDMAGVCDIFCHTLKSESISFCLGTERGCSRYHIDNVPMRLLVTYSGQGTEWLPNEIANRIAFEEGLPNEKIVRDCSKIQHINTWNIAIFRGGSSGLLHRTPDSALKNPSILMRLDHETFWDNILQQQQNILTPQI
;
A
#
# COMPACT_ATOMS: atom_id res chain seq x y z
N MET A 1 -3.55 -16.52 -13.94
CA MET A 1 -3.20 -15.13 -13.61
C MET A 1 -1.90 -15.14 -12.84
N SER A 2 -0.93 -14.40 -13.30
CA SER A 2 0.45 -14.51 -12.85
C SER A 2 0.81 -13.41 -11.86
N PHE A 3 1.72 -13.72 -11.01
CA PHE A 3 2.52 -12.83 -10.23
C PHE A 3 3.86 -12.61 -10.95
N THR A 4 4.36 -11.38 -10.95
CA THR A 4 5.62 -11.04 -11.62
C THR A 4 6.54 -10.33 -10.65
N LYS A 5 7.75 -10.88 -10.41
CA LYS A 5 8.86 -10.18 -9.75
C LYS A 5 9.76 -9.52 -10.77
N ILE A 6 10.14 -8.30 -10.50
CA ILE A 6 11.03 -7.50 -11.37
C ILE A 6 12.14 -6.86 -10.56
N LYS A 7 13.21 -6.48 -11.25
CA LYS A 7 14.33 -5.70 -10.69
C LYS A 7 14.52 -4.35 -11.38
N ASP A 8 13.79 -4.15 -12.47
CA ASP A 8 13.81 -2.95 -13.28
C ASP A 8 12.55 -2.11 -13.01
N ILE A 9 12.77 -0.90 -12.53
CA ILE A 9 11.72 0.03 -12.13
C ILE A 9 10.84 0.47 -13.33
N GLU A 10 11.40 0.56 -14.53
CA GLU A 10 10.67 0.97 -15.74
C GLU A 10 9.52 0.00 -16.06
N LYS A 11 9.68 -1.28 -15.72
CA LYS A 11 8.66 -2.30 -15.93
C LYS A 11 7.40 -2.14 -15.06
N LEU A 12 7.47 -1.36 -13.98
CA LEU A 12 6.27 -1.05 -13.17
C LEU A 12 5.22 -0.29 -13.98
N SER A 13 5.65 0.63 -14.83
CA SER A 13 4.75 1.44 -15.67
C SER A 13 3.98 0.60 -16.71
N GLU A 14 4.52 -0.56 -17.08
CA GLU A 14 3.90 -1.48 -18.04
C GLU A 14 2.79 -2.34 -17.41
N PHE A 15 2.65 -2.32 -16.08
CA PHE A 15 1.68 -3.18 -15.37
C PHE A 15 0.24 -2.98 -15.82
N SER A 16 -0.14 -1.75 -16.23
CA SER A 16 -1.47 -1.46 -16.76
C SER A 16 -1.82 -2.31 -17.98
N ASN A 17 -0.83 -2.70 -18.78
CA ASN A 17 -0.97 -3.45 -20.02
C ASN A 17 -0.77 -4.97 -19.85
N GLN A 18 -0.49 -5.45 -18.63
CA GLN A 18 -0.25 -6.86 -18.34
C GLN A 18 -1.52 -7.53 -17.78
N GLU A 19 -1.59 -8.86 -17.86
CA GLU A 19 -2.66 -9.64 -17.24
C GLU A 19 -2.35 -10.06 -15.79
N SER A 20 -1.15 -9.77 -15.30
CA SER A 20 -0.72 -10.06 -13.93
C SER A 20 -1.64 -9.40 -12.90
N GLN A 21 -1.96 -10.12 -11.82
CA GLN A 21 -2.68 -9.55 -10.68
C GLN A 21 -1.79 -8.71 -9.77
N LEU A 22 -0.51 -9.04 -9.72
CA LEU A 22 0.50 -8.40 -8.87
C LEU A 22 1.82 -8.33 -9.61
N ILE A 23 2.45 -7.16 -9.55
CA ILE A 23 3.86 -6.95 -9.89
C ILE A 23 4.59 -6.45 -8.66
N GLU A 24 5.76 -7.03 -8.36
CA GLU A 24 6.58 -6.66 -7.22
C GLU A 24 8.00 -6.31 -7.70
N LEU A 25 8.41 -5.06 -7.48
CA LEU A 25 9.79 -4.62 -7.70
C LEU A 25 10.62 -4.91 -6.45
N GLU A 26 11.64 -5.74 -6.62
CA GLU A 26 12.61 -6.03 -5.56
C GLU A 26 13.52 -4.82 -5.32
N ARG A 27 13.56 -4.35 -4.08
CA ARG A 27 14.45 -3.25 -3.65
C ARG A 27 15.20 -3.60 -2.38
N GLN A 28 16.35 -2.97 -2.20
CA GLN A 28 17.09 -3.06 -0.96
C GLN A 28 16.61 -1.99 0.03
N LYS A 29 16.61 -2.35 1.31
CA LYS A 29 16.37 -1.40 2.40
C LYS A 29 17.47 -0.36 2.43
N ILE A 30 17.10 0.91 2.60
CA ILE A 30 18.05 2.01 2.76
C ILE A 30 18.73 1.89 4.13
N TYR A 31 20.04 2.18 4.17
CA TYR A 31 20.82 2.19 5.41
C TYR A 31 20.22 3.19 6.43
N ASP A 32 20.34 2.90 7.71
CA ASP A 32 19.78 3.65 8.85
C ASP A 32 18.24 3.68 9.00
N ALA A 33 17.51 2.99 8.12
CA ALA A 33 16.05 2.96 8.19
C ALA A 33 15.49 2.48 9.53
N ASP A 34 16.04 1.38 10.08
CA ASP A 34 15.50 0.81 11.32
C ASP A 34 15.66 1.75 12.51
N SER A 35 16.83 2.38 12.64
CA SER A 35 17.07 3.36 13.71
C SER A 35 16.14 4.55 13.59
N PHE A 36 15.91 5.04 12.36
CA PHE A 36 14.98 6.15 12.15
C PHE A 36 13.54 5.78 12.48
N PHE A 37 13.08 4.61 12.03
CA PHE A 37 11.70 4.20 12.25
C PHE A 37 11.41 3.87 13.73
N GLN A 38 12.39 3.39 14.49
CA GLN A 38 12.24 3.24 15.95
C GLN A 38 11.84 4.54 16.63
N ASP A 39 12.40 5.68 16.18
CA ASP A 39 12.11 6.98 16.80
C ASP A 39 10.70 7.52 16.49
N ILE A 40 10.04 7.03 15.46
CA ILE A 40 8.72 7.53 15.01
C ILE A 40 7.59 6.51 15.17
N LEU A 41 7.91 5.30 15.65
CA LEU A 41 6.92 4.23 15.86
C LEU A 41 6.30 4.24 17.27
N ASP A 42 6.77 5.10 18.17
CA ASP A 42 6.28 5.18 19.56
C ASP A 42 4.81 5.63 19.63
N GLU A 43 4.40 6.48 18.70
CA GLU A 43 3.02 6.97 18.61
C GLU A 43 2.37 6.52 17.29
N PRO A 44 1.16 5.92 17.34
CA PRO A 44 0.44 5.58 16.14
C PRO A 44 0.06 6.83 15.34
N PHE A 45 0.26 6.79 14.05
CA PHE A 45 -0.17 7.87 13.16
C PHE A 45 -0.78 7.36 11.86
N ARG A 46 -1.58 8.21 11.23
CA ARG A 46 -2.08 8.03 9.89
C ARG A 46 -2.26 9.39 9.23
N VAL A 47 -1.62 9.59 8.10
CA VAL A 47 -1.77 10.78 7.27
C VAL A 47 -2.33 10.42 5.92
N ILE A 48 -3.14 11.31 5.39
CA ILE A 48 -3.77 11.19 4.09
C ILE A 48 -3.60 12.53 3.38
N GLY A 49 -3.27 12.50 2.11
CA GLY A 49 -3.15 13.69 1.29
C GLY A 49 -3.20 13.38 -0.19
N LYS A 50 -3.16 14.44 -0.98
CA LYS A 50 -2.97 14.35 -2.43
C LYS A 50 -1.53 14.75 -2.74
N VAL A 51 -0.86 13.97 -3.57
CA VAL A 51 0.50 14.23 -4.04
C VAL A 51 0.44 14.48 -5.53
N TYR A 52 0.98 15.64 -5.95
CA TYR A 52 1.06 16.02 -7.34
C TYR A 52 2.43 15.66 -7.90
N LYS A 53 2.47 15.05 -9.08
CA LYS A 53 3.70 14.61 -9.75
C LYS A 53 4.77 15.70 -9.86
N LYS A 54 4.36 16.96 -10.01
CA LYS A 54 5.30 18.10 -10.15
C LYS A 54 5.93 18.54 -8.84
N ASN A 55 5.31 18.22 -7.69
CA ASN A 55 5.70 18.72 -6.36
C ASN A 55 5.73 17.59 -5.33
N SER A 56 6.01 16.36 -5.76
CA SER A 56 5.85 15.17 -4.89
C SER A 56 6.69 15.24 -3.60
N ASN A 57 7.89 15.80 -3.64
CA ASN A 57 8.70 15.99 -2.44
C ASN A 57 8.09 16.99 -1.47
N GLU A 58 7.69 18.15 -1.96
CA GLU A 58 7.11 19.25 -1.18
C GLU A 58 5.76 18.86 -0.58
N ASP A 59 4.90 18.20 -1.38
CA ASP A 59 3.60 17.73 -0.93
C ASP A 59 3.75 16.69 0.21
N ILE A 60 4.68 15.74 0.08
CA ILE A 60 4.93 14.73 1.12
C ILE A 60 5.50 15.38 2.38
N GLN A 61 6.42 16.34 2.28
CA GLN A 61 6.94 17.07 3.43
C GLN A 61 5.81 17.82 4.15
N GLU A 62 4.93 18.48 3.40
CA GLU A 62 3.78 19.20 3.96
C GLU A 62 2.81 18.25 4.67
N ILE A 63 2.52 17.06 4.08
CA ILE A 63 1.66 16.05 4.69
C ILE A 63 2.25 15.52 6.00
N LEU A 64 3.58 15.42 6.10
CA LEU A 64 4.28 14.83 7.24
C LEU A 64 4.71 15.83 8.31
N LYS A 65 4.66 17.13 8.07
CA LYS A 65 5.29 18.18 8.88
C LYS A 65 4.87 18.16 10.35
N ASP A 66 3.58 17.89 10.62
CA ASP A 66 3.00 17.92 11.96
C ASP A 66 3.00 16.55 12.66
N ILE A 67 3.38 15.48 11.92
CA ILE A 67 3.35 14.10 12.40
C ILE A 67 4.76 13.61 12.74
N ILE A 68 5.73 13.89 11.89
CA ILE A 68 7.11 13.49 12.16
C ILE A 68 7.77 14.53 13.07
N PRO A 69 8.32 14.12 14.22
CA PRO A 69 8.97 15.05 15.15
C PRO A 69 10.10 15.86 14.48
N LEU A 70 10.25 17.12 14.83
CA LEU A 70 11.24 18.03 14.21
C LEU A 70 12.68 17.51 14.29
N ASN A 71 13.06 16.87 15.42
CA ASN A 71 14.36 16.23 15.57
C ASN A 71 14.57 15.07 14.57
N SER A 72 13.51 14.33 14.24
CA SER A 72 13.55 13.27 13.22
C SER A 72 13.57 13.86 11.80
N GLN A 73 12.84 14.95 11.55
CA GLN A 73 12.90 15.67 10.27
C GLN A 73 14.29 16.25 9.97
N ALA A 74 15.07 16.59 11.02
CA ALA A 74 16.43 17.08 10.88
C ALA A 74 17.45 15.99 10.48
N LYS A 75 17.12 14.70 10.60
CA LYS A 75 18.00 13.58 10.24
C LYS A 75 18.17 13.46 8.72
N ALA A 76 19.37 13.10 8.27
CA ALA A 76 19.66 12.91 6.86
C ALA A 76 18.75 11.84 6.21
N PHE A 77 18.44 10.77 6.95
CA PHE A 77 17.58 9.70 6.49
C PHE A 77 16.16 10.18 6.15
N TYR A 78 15.60 11.15 6.90
CA TYR A 78 14.26 11.68 6.61
C TYR A 78 14.17 12.22 5.17
N LYS A 79 15.14 13.01 4.74
CA LYS A 79 15.19 13.55 3.35
C LYS A 79 15.26 12.44 2.32
N THR A 80 16.08 11.42 2.58
CA THR A 80 16.22 10.24 1.71
C THR A 80 14.90 9.47 1.62
N TRP A 81 14.22 9.28 2.75
CA TRP A 81 12.93 8.58 2.79
C TRP A 81 11.82 9.36 2.08
N VAL A 82 11.75 10.68 2.27
CA VAL A 82 10.81 11.54 1.52
C VAL A 82 11.08 11.46 0.02
N SER A 83 12.34 11.52 -0.40
CA SER A 83 12.71 11.40 -1.81
C SER A 83 12.37 10.02 -2.38
N ASP A 84 12.52 8.95 -1.60
CA ASP A 84 12.10 7.60 -1.99
C ASP A 84 10.58 7.55 -2.21
N MET A 85 9.79 8.04 -1.25
CA MET A 85 8.34 8.11 -1.38
C MET A 85 7.90 8.93 -2.59
N ALA A 86 8.54 10.08 -2.83
CA ALA A 86 8.27 10.94 -3.98
C ALA A 86 8.52 10.20 -5.30
N GLY A 87 9.66 9.52 -5.42
CA GLY A 87 9.96 8.71 -6.60
C GLY A 87 8.93 7.59 -6.84
N VAL A 88 8.45 6.95 -5.77
CA VAL A 88 7.39 5.93 -5.87
C VAL A 88 6.06 6.56 -6.30
N CYS A 89 5.73 7.76 -5.81
CA CYS A 89 4.56 8.52 -6.24
C CYS A 89 4.61 8.86 -7.72
N ASP A 90 5.77 9.32 -8.22
CA ASP A 90 5.96 9.66 -9.63
C ASP A 90 5.78 8.47 -10.56
N ILE A 91 6.32 7.29 -10.16
CA ILE A 91 6.13 6.03 -10.88
C ILE A 91 4.65 5.65 -10.95
N PHE A 92 3.92 5.78 -9.85
CA PHE A 92 2.51 5.42 -9.81
C PHE A 92 1.65 6.41 -10.59
N CYS A 93 1.95 7.71 -10.53
CA CYS A 93 1.36 8.71 -11.42
C CYS A 93 1.55 8.34 -12.90
N HIS A 94 2.76 7.92 -13.27
CA HIS A 94 3.05 7.48 -14.63
C HIS A 94 2.25 6.24 -15.02
N THR A 95 2.18 5.23 -14.14
CA THR A 95 1.43 3.99 -14.34
C THR A 95 -0.07 4.25 -14.54
N LEU A 96 -0.64 5.18 -13.77
CA LEU A 96 -2.05 5.57 -13.85
C LEU A 96 -2.33 6.61 -14.95
N LYS A 97 -1.30 7.19 -15.56
CA LYS A 97 -1.39 8.35 -16.47
C LYS A 97 -2.14 9.52 -15.83
N SER A 98 -1.85 9.79 -14.55
CA SER A 98 -2.44 10.84 -13.74
C SER A 98 -1.40 11.88 -13.32
N GLU A 99 -1.82 13.13 -13.12
CA GLU A 99 -0.96 14.21 -12.62
C GLU A 99 -0.90 14.25 -11.08
N SER A 100 -1.76 13.48 -10.42
CA SER A 100 -1.79 13.38 -8.96
C SER A 100 -2.31 12.00 -8.51
N ILE A 101 -2.05 11.68 -7.25
CA ILE A 101 -2.50 10.44 -6.61
C ILE A 101 -2.97 10.71 -5.19
N SER A 102 -3.80 9.81 -4.68
CA SER A 102 -4.12 9.74 -3.26
C SER A 102 -3.00 9.03 -2.52
N PHE A 103 -2.44 9.71 -1.52
CA PHE A 103 -1.36 9.24 -0.66
C PHE A 103 -1.89 8.93 0.74
N CYS A 104 -1.48 7.82 1.30
CA CYS A 104 -1.71 7.48 2.70
C CYS A 104 -0.45 6.83 3.27
N LEU A 105 0.01 7.33 4.41
CA LEU A 105 1.09 6.72 5.19
C LEU A 105 0.62 6.53 6.62
N GLY A 106 0.89 5.38 7.22
CA GLY A 106 0.49 5.15 8.61
C GLY A 106 1.11 3.93 9.23
N THR A 107 0.99 3.88 10.55
CA THR A 107 1.47 2.78 11.40
C THR A 107 0.37 1.75 11.68
N GLU A 108 -0.89 2.17 11.57
CA GLU A 108 -2.03 1.30 11.81
C GLU A 108 -2.33 0.41 10.60
N ARG A 109 -2.54 -0.86 10.87
CA ARG A 109 -2.92 -1.87 9.89
C ARG A 109 -4.32 -2.38 10.24
N GLY A 110 -5.18 -2.44 9.24
CA GLY A 110 -6.53 -2.99 9.38
C GLY A 110 -6.69 -4.32 8.62
N CYS A 111 -7.91 -4.75 8.37
CA CYS A 111 -8.25 -5.81 7.43
C CYS A 111 -7.53 -7.15 7.66
N SER A 112 -7.77 -7.78 8.83
CA SER A 112 -7.28 -9.14 9.14
C SER A 112 -7.90 -10.23 8.26
N ARG A 113 -9.06 -9.93 7.64
CA ARG A 113 -9.74 -10.83 6.71
C ARG A 113 -9.15 -10.69 5.31
N TYR A 114 -8.99 -11.80 4.58
CA TYR A 114 -8.71 -11.74 3.15
C TYR A 114 -9.80 -10.97 2.43
N HIS A 115 -9.40 -10.03 1.62
CA HIS A 115 -10.28 -9.17 0.83
C HIS A 115 -9.66 -8.82 -0.51
N ILE A 116 -10.47 -8.24 -1.36
CA ILE A 116 -10.07 -7.65 -2.63
C ILE A 116 -10.42 -6.17 -2.55
N ASP A 117 -9.51 -5.32 -2.97
CA ASP A 117 -9.75 -3.89 -2.99
C ASP A 117 -10.78 -3.51 -4.06
N ASN A 118 -11.65 -2.57 -3.70
CA ASN A 118 -12.62 -2.01 -4.65
C ASN A 118 -12.04 -0.81 -5.41
N VAL A 119 -10.86 -0.99 -5.99
CA VAL A 119 -10.15 -0.03 -6.84
C VAL A 119 -9.53 -0.78 -8.02
N PRO A 120 -9.33 -0.16 -9.18
CA PRO A 120 -8.69 -0.84 -10.31
C PRO A 120 -7.26 -1.30 -10.03
N MET A 121 -6.48 -0.43 -9.40
CA MET A 121 -5.09 -0.69 -9.00
C MET A 121 -4.76 0.04 -7.71
N ARG A 122 -3.85 -0.56 -6.92
CA ARG A 122 -3.27 0.00 -5.70
C ARG A 122 -1.78 -0.29 -5.66
N LEU A 123 -1.01 0.67 -5.11
CA LEU A 123 0.40 0.48 -4.83
C LEU A 123 0.63 0.47 -3.32
N LEU A 124 1.45 -0.47 -2.86
CA LEU A 124 1.90 -0.58 -1.47
C LEU A 124 3.42 -0.61 -1.37
N VAL A 125 3.94 0.05 -0.33
CA VAL A 125 5.31 -0.13 0.18
C VAL A 125 5.24 -0.25 1.70
N THR A 126 5.69 -1.37 2.24
CA THR A 126 5.90 -1.51 3.69
C THR A 126 7.34 -1.11 4.00
N TYR A 127 7.55 0.00 4.69
CA TYR A 127 8.89 0.50 5.05
C TYR A 127 9.43 -0.13 6.33
N SER A 128 8.55 -0.48 7.28
CA SER A 128 8.89 -1.15 8.53
C SER A 128 7.82 -2.16 8.90
N GLY A 129 8.21 -3.23 9.58
CA GLY A 129 7.30 -4.32 9.96
C GLY A 129 7.07 -5.34 8.85
N GLN A 130 6.10 -6.22 9.03
CA GLN A 130 5.79 -7.28 8.07
C GLN A 130 4.92 -6.75 6.91
N GLY A 131 5.30 -7.11 5.69
CA GLY A 131 4.56 -6.75 4.49
C GLY A 131 3.22 -7.46 4.35
N THR A 132 2.40 -6.99 3.42
CA THR A 132 1.05 -7.50 3.17
C THR A 132 1.09 -8.96 2.74
N GLU A 133 0.24 -9.78 3.34
CA GLU A 133 0.04 -11.18 3.01
C GLU A 133 -0.94 -11.31 1.84
N TRP A 134 -0.65 -12.21 0.89
CA TRP A 134 -1.50 -12.42 -0.26
C TRP A 134 -1.53 -13.89 -0.72
N LEU A 135 -2.58 -14.26 -1.46
CA LEU A 135 -2.81 -15.62 -1.92
C LEU A 135 -2.60 -15.72 -3.43
N PRO A 136 -1.67 -16.58 -3.89
CA PRO A 136 -1.68 -17.09 -5.25
C PRO A 136 -3.04 -17.75 -5.59
N ASN A 137 -3.49 -17.61 -6.82
CA ASN A 137 -4.82 -18.11 -7.21
C ASN A 137 -4.99 -19.63 -7.04
N GLU A 138 -3.94 -20.38 -7.18
CA GLU A 138 -3.93 -21.84 -7.02
C GLU A 138 -4.26 -22.30 -5.59
N ILE A 139 -4.02 -21.45 -4.61
CA ILE A 139 -4.36 -21.73 -3.20
C ILE A 139 -5.56 -20.92 -2.68
N ALA A 140 -6.06 -19.99 -3.46
CA ALA A 140 -7.21 -19.18 -3.10
C ALA A 140 -8.53 -19.92 -3.41
N ASN A 141 -9.35 -20.12 -2.39
CA ASN A 141 -10.71 -20.61 -2.57
C ASN A 141 -11.66 -19.40 -2.72
N ARG A 142 -11.85 -18.95 -3.96
CA ARG A 142 -12.69 -17.79 -4.26
C ARG A 142 -14.17 -18.03 -3.94
N ILE A 143 -14.67 -19.24 -4.05
CA ILE A 143 -16.04 -19.58 -3.67
C ILE A 143 -16.22 -19.34 -2.17
N ALA A 144 -15.31 -19.87 -1.34
CA ALA A 144 -15.35 -19.64 0.10
C ALA A 144 -15.23 -18.15 0.46
N PHE A 145 -14.44 -17.40 -0.32
CA PHE A 145 -14.33 -15.94 -0.16
C PHE A 145 -15.66 -15.23 -0.46
N GLU A 146 -16.30 -15.54 -1.58
CA GLU A 146 -17.59 -14.96 -2.03
C GLU A 146 -18.73 -15.31 -1.07
N GLU A 147 -18.74 -16.53 -0.51
CA GLU A 147 -19.68 -16.97 0.53
C GLU A 147 -19.41 -16.33 1.91
N GLY A 148 -18.38 -15.51 2.04
CA GLY A 148 -18.08 -14.83 3.30
C GLY A 148 -17.45 -15.71 4.37
N LEU A 149 -16.95 -16.91 4.04
CA LEU A 149 -16.36 -17.87 5.00
C LEU A 149 -15.05 -17.35 5.63
N PRO A 150 -14.64 -17.84 6.79
CA PRO A 150 -13.43 -17.39 7.47
C PRO A 150 -12.14 -17.72 6.69
N ASN A 151 -11.03 -17.06 7.04
CA ASN A 151 -9.75 -17.15 6.32
C ASN A 151 -9.25 -18.59 6.14
N GLU A 152 -9.49 -19.46 7.12
CA GLU A 152 -9.07 -20.88 7.09
C GLU A 152 -9.78 -21.68 6.00
N LYS A 153 -10.94 -21.20 5.51
CA LYS A 153 -11.67 -21.80 4.38
C LYS A 153 -11.29 -21.18 3.05
N ILE A 154 -10.78 -19.95 3.07
CA ILE A 154 -10.31 -19.23 1.88
C ILE A 154 -8.95 -19.74 1.44
N VAL A 155 -8.08 -20.15 2.39
CA VAL A 155 -6.74 -20.69 2.12
C VAL A 155 -6.79 -22.20 1.96
N ARG A 156 -6.39 -22.73 0.79
CA ARG A 156 -6.30 -24.18 0.55
C ARG A 156 -4.99 -24.81 1.03
N ASP A 157 -3.91 -24.03 1.04
CA ASP A 157 -2.57 -24.49 1.43
C ASP A 157 -1.80 -23.35 2.11
N CYS A 158 -1.76 -23.38 3.42
CA CYS A 158 -1.09 -22.35 4.24
C CYS A 158 0.43 -22.26 3.99
N SER A 159 1.06 -23.34 3.51
CA SER A 159 2.51 -23.34 3.24
C SER A 159 2.90 -22.50 2.03
N LYS A 160 1.94 -22.13 1.18
CA LYS A 160 2.14 -21.37 -0.05
C LYS A 160 1.68 -19.92 0.05
N ILE A 161 1.23 -19.48 1.22
CA ILE A 161 0.93 -18.07 1.47
C ILE A 161 2.17 -17.23 1.16
N GLN A 162 1.96 -16.10 0.51
CA GLN A 162 3.03 -15.18 0.11
C GLN A 162 2.93 -13.85 0.85
N HIS A 163 4.06 -13.15 0.95
CA HIS A 163 4.13 -11.80 1.52
C HIS A 163 4.86 -10.87 0.55
N ILE A 164 4.40 -9.63 0.48
CA ILE A 164 5.16 -8.56 -0.16
C ILE A 164 6.33 -8.23 0.77
N ASN A 165 7.56 -8.29 0.27
CA ASN A 165 8.73 -8.01 1.09
C ASN A 165 8.78 -6.52 1.50
N THR A 166 9.32 -6.28 2.69
CA THR A 166 9.58 -4.91 3.18
C THR A 166 10.49 -4.17 2.20
N TRP A 167 10.20 -2.90 1.94
CA TRP A 167 10.81 -2.01 0.95
C TRP A 167 10.45 -2.28 -0.51
N ASN A 168 9.99 -3.46 -0.87
CA ASN A 168 9.54 -3.71 -2.23
C ASN A 168 8.35 -2.82 -2.59
N ILE A 169 8.28 -2.42 -3.86
CA ILE A 169 7.10 -1.76 -4.42
C ILE A 169 6.20 -2.83 -5.00
N ALA A 170 4.95 -2.87 -4.57
CA ALA A 170 3.97 -3.80 -5.09
C ALA A 170 2.79 -3.04 -5.69
N ILE A 171 2.48 -3.29 -6.97
CA ILE A 171 1.25 -2.82 -7.61
C ILE A 171 0.37 -4.03 -7.87
N PHE A 172 -0.88 -3.96 -7.45
CA PHE A 172 -1.83 -5.04 -7.67
C PHE A 172 -3.20 -4.54 -8.10
N ARG A 173 -3.95 -5.44 -8.72
CA ARG A 173 -5.30 -5.19 -9.19
C ARG A 173 -6.31 -5.47 -8.10
N GLY A 174 -7.34 -4.64 -8.08
CA GLY A 174 -8.58 -4.88 -7.34
C GLY A 174 -9.71 -5.31 -8.26
N GLY A 175 -10.97 -5.11 -7.80
CA GLY A 175 -12.17 -5.55 -8.51
C GLY A 175 -12.39 -7.06 -8.46
N SER A 176 -13.37 -7.58 -9.21
CA SER A 176 -13.84 -8.97 -9.10
C SER A 176 -12.77 -10.04 -9.26
N SER A 177 -11.73 -9.77 -10.09
CA SER A 177 -10.60 -10.68 -10.32
C SER A 177 -9.34 -10.26 -9.58
N GLY A 178 -9.44 -9.31 -8.64
CA GLY A 178 -8.31 -8.73 -7.94
C GLY A 178 -7.56 -9.69 -7.03
N LEU A 179 -6.45 -9.22 -6.48
CA LEU A 179 -5.59 -9.97 -5.56
C LEU A 179 -6.29 -10.16 -4.22
N LEU A 180 -6.42 -11.40 -3.77
CA LEU A 180 -6.81 -11.70 -2.39
C LEU A 180 -5.62 -11.45 -1.47
N HIS A 181 -5.77 -10.50 -0.55
CA HIS A 181 -4.72 -10.09 0.38
C HIS A 181 -5.29 -9.67 1.74
N ARG A 182 -4.43 -9.62 2.74
CA ARG A 182 -4.77 -9.15 4.10
C ARG A 182 -3.58 -8.55 4.82
N THR A 183 -3.84 -7.93 5.95
CA THR A 183 -2.81 -7.65 6.95
C THR A 183 -2.45 -8.94 7.68
N PRO A 184 -1.17 -9.35 7.71
CA PRO A 184 -0.77 -10.55 8.47
C PRO A 184 -0.92 -10.31 9.98
N ASP A 185 -1.17 -11.39 10.73
CA ASP A 185 -1.47 -11.32 12.16
C ASP A 185 -0.35 -10.68 12.99
N SER A 186 0.90 -10.83 12.56
CA SER A 186 2.05 -10.19 13.21
C SER A 186 2.04 -8.66 13.05
N ALA A 187 1.60 -8.14 11.90
CA ALA A 187 1.49 -6.70 11.63
C ALA A 187 0.27 -6.05 12.31
N LEU A 188 -0.67 -6.85 12.83
CA LEU A 188 -1.75 -6.35 13.69
C LEU A 188 -1.30 -6.17 15.15
N LYS A 189 -0.21 -6.84 15.54
CA LYS A 189 0.31 -6.85 16.92
C LYS A 189 1.53 -5.97 17.11
N ASN A 190 2.26 -5.70 16.05
CA ASN A 190 3.49 -4.93 16.06
C ASN A 190 3.34 -3.70 15.15
N PRO A 191 3.90 -2.56 15.53
CA PRO A 191 3.85 -1.36 14.71
C PRO A 191 4.54 -1.61 13.35
N SER A 192 4.01 -1.00 12.33
CA SER A 192 4.57 -1.06 10.98
C SER A 192 4.39 0.28 10.29
N ILE A 193 5.15 0.55 9.25
CA ILE A 193 4.98 1.75 8.41
C ILE A 193 4.59 1.28 7.01
N LEU A 194 3.37 1.59 6.62
CA LEU A 194 2.81 1.27 5.31
C LEU A 194 2.46 2.54 4.56
N MET A 195 3.05 2.70 3.38
CA MET A 195 2.60 3.64 2.36
C MET A 195 1.63 2.95 1.41
N ARG A 196 0.51 3.61 1.16
CA ARG A 196 -0.51 3.19 0.21
C ARG A 196 -0.82 4.32 -0.76
N LEU A 197 -0.82 4.01 -2.03
CA LEU A 197 -1.16 4.93 -3.10
C LEU A 197 -2.37 4.39 -3.87
N ASP A 198 -3.32 5.27 -4.13
CA ASP A 198 -4.54 5.01 -4.88
C ASP A 198 -4.74 6.08 -5.97
N HIS A 199 -5.71 5.87 -6.86
CA HIS A 199 -6.14 6.90 -7.81
C HIS A 199 -6.54 8.18 -7.07
N GLU A 200 -6.31 9.34 -7.67
CA GLU A 200 -6.52 10.66 -7.06
C GLU A 200 -7.92 10.89 -6.48
N THR A 201 -8.94 10.23 -7.01
CA THR A 201 -10.33 10.36 -6.55
C THR A 201 -10.71 9.39 -5.43
N PHE A 202 -9.78 8.57 -4.93
CA PHE A 202 -10.10 7.49 -4.00
C PHE A 202 -10.76 8.00 -2.73
N TRP A 203 -10.17 8.99 -2.07
CA TRP A 203 -10.71 9.53 -0.82
C TRP A 203 -11.98 10.35 -1.04
N ASP A 204 -12.08 11.08 -2.15
CA ASP A 204 -13.28 11.81 -2.52
C ASP A 204 -14.48 10.87 -2.65
N ASN A 205 -14.28 9.72 -3.30
CA ASN A 205 -15.31 8.69 -3.44
C ASN A 205 -15.72 8.07 -2.09
N ILE A 206 -14.76 7.80 -1.19
CA ILE A 206 -15.03 7.29 0.16
C ILE A 206 -15.86 8.29 0.98
N LEU A 207 -15.49 9.57 0.95
CA LEU A 207 -16.21 10.62 1.67
C LEU A 207 -17.64 10.81 1.14
N GLN A 208 -17.83 10.77 -0.18
CA GLN A 208 -19.16 10.83 -0.80
C GLN A 208 -20.03 9.64 -0.41
N GLN A 209 -19.47 8.43 -0.38
CA GLN A 209 -20.21 7.23 0.05
C GLN A 209 -20.66 7.33 1.52
N GLN A 210 -19.80 7.84 2.41
CA GLN A 210 -20.15 8.04 3.82
C GLN A 210 -21.25 9.08 4.00
N GLN A 211 -21.23 10.18 3.24
CA GLN A 211 -22.28 11.20 3.27
C GLN A 211 -23.63 10.66 2.78
N ASN A 212 -23.63 9.84 1.73
CA ASN A 212 -24.85 9.24 1.20
C ASN A 212 -25.49 8.20 2.15
N ILE A 213 -24.69 7.54 3.00
CA ILE A 213 -25.19 6.62 4.04
C ILE A 213 -25.83 7.40 5.20
N LEU A 214 -25.33 8.60 5.50
CA LEU A 214 -25.80 9.44 6.61
C LEU A 214 -27.02 10.30 6.24
N THR A 215 -27.37 10.40 4.95
CA THR A 215 -28.54 11.13 4.47
C THR A 215 -29.60 10.11 4.00
N PRO A 216 -30.59 9.74 4.82
CA PRO A 216 -31.69 8.90 4.36
C PRO A 216 -32.40 9.63 3.21
N GLN A 217 -32.59 8.96 2.10
CA GLN A 217 -33.49 9.47 1.05
C GLN A 217 -34.91 9.54 1.65
N ILE A 218 -35.42 10.78 1.75
CA ILE A 218 -36.82 11.09 2.11
C ILE A 218 -37.72 10.73 0.93
#